data_5ea0f892b2e25866e6efe2f9f04dc817
#
_entry.id   5ea0f892b2e25866e6efe2f9f04dc817
#
_cell.length_a   1.000
_cell.length_b   1.000
_cell.length_c   1.000
_cell.angle_alpha   90.00
_cell.angle_beta   90.00
_cell.angle_gamma   90.00
#
_symmetry.space_group_name_H-M   'P 1'
#
loop_
_entity.id
_entity.type
_entity.pdbx_description
1 polymer ?
#
loop_
_entity_poly.entity_id
_entity_poly.type
_entity_poly.pdbx_seq_one_letter_code
_entity_poly.pdbx_strand_id
1 'polypeptide(L)'
;PIKSSAASDVYKRQAAMGKVKSFLDSKIVKTDVGEESYLTWRETISYAVGRGAQGMNTSMTSSKYVNYFLTNVLFKKLKDPMGTASTIRLFCGIFDAINDPIMGVIVDKTRTKEGQMRPYIKWAPLFLSIVMIMFFIGSADAPPTLNIIYTTVLFVLLDVTYTAFDIPMGALAFSITPNGIERTKLFGAVSYT
;
A
#
# COMPACT_ATOMS: atom_id res chain seq x y z
N PRO A 1 45.61 -7.39 22.32
CA PRO A 1 44.37 -7.93 22.87
C PRO A 1 43.08 -7.36 22.23
N ILE A 2 43.10 -6.13 21.69
CA ILE A 2 41.90 -5.44 21.13
C ILE A 2 41.36 -6.08 19.82
N LYS A 3 42.23 -6.72 19.02
CA LYS A 3 41.82 -7.38 17.77
C LYS A 3 40.99 -8.66 17.99
N SER A 4 41.09 -9.34 19.11
CA SER A 4 40.33 -10.57 19.38
C SER A 4 38.88 -10.29 19.77
N SER A 5 38.62 -9.17 20.48
CA SER A 5 37.27 -8.74 20.87
C SER A 5 36.42 -8.37 19.65
N ALA A 6 36.97 -7.54 18.76
CA ALA A 6 36.26 -7.14 17.55
C ALA A 6 35.92 -8.34 16.62
N ALA A 7 36.85 -9.29 16.47
CA ALA A 7 36.59 -10.52 15.72
C ALA A 7 35.49 -11.39 16.34
N SER A 8 35.48 -11.51 17.69
CA SER A 8 34.43 -12.21 18.42
C SER A 8 33.05 -11.56 18.23
N ASP A 9 32.96 -10.23 18.25
CA ASP A 9 31.72 -9.48 18.05
C ASP A 9 31.18 -9.61 16.63
N VAL A 10 32.07 -9.60 15.63
CA VAL A 10 31.67 -9.84 14.23
C VAL A 10 31.14 -11.27 14.05
N TYR A 11 31.81 -12.26 14.65
CA TYR A 11 31.35 -13.66 14.60
C TYR A 11 29.99 -13.86 15.28
N LYS A 12 29.78 -13.26 16.46
CA LYS A 12 28.49 -13.28 17.16
C LYS A 12 27.36 -12.64 16.34
N ARG A 13 27.64 -11.51 15.69
CA ARG A 13 26.68 -10.84 14.80
C ARG A 13 26.34 -11.70 13.58
N GLN A 14 27.33 -12.34 12.97
CA GLN A 14 27.10 -13.25 11.84
C GLN A 14 26.29 -14.48 12.25
N ALA A 15 26.58 -15.07 13.42
CA ALA A 15 25.83 -16.20 13.96
C ALA A 15 24.38 -15.81 14.31
N ALA A 16 24.18 -14.61 14.88
CA ALA A 16 22.84 -14.08 15.15
C ALA A 16 22.07 -13.83 13.86
N MET A 17 22.69 -13.21 12.84
CA MET A 17 22.09 -13.02 11.52
C MET A 17 21.75 -14.34 10.83
N GLY A 18 22.60 -15.37 10.97
CA GLY A 18 22.32 -16.71 10.46
C GLY A 18 21.08 -17.35 11.11
N LYS A 19 20.92 -17.22 12.43
CA LYS A 19 19.74 -17.69 13.16
C LYS A 19 18.47 -16.94 12.76
N VAL A 20 18.55 -15.61 12.63
CA VAL A 20 17.42 -14.78 12.16
C VAL A 20 17.03 -15.17 10.75
N LYS A 21 17.99 -15.34 9.84
CA LYS A 21 17.73 -15.78 8.47
C LYS A 21 17.06 -17.16 8.45
N SER A 22 17.59 -18.13 9.19
CA SER A 22 17.01 -19.48 9.31
C SER A 22 15.59 -19.45 9.87
N PHE A 23 15.30 -18.60 10.86
CA PHE A 23 13.96 -18.40 11.38
C PHE A 23 13.01 -17.81 10.34
N LEU A 24 13.45 -16.76 9.62
CA LEU A 24 12.65 -16.10 8.59
C LEU A 24 12.35 -17.02 7.39
N ASP A 25 13.27 -17.94 7.08
CA ASP A 25 13.09 -18.92 5.99
C ASP A 25 12.35 -20.19 6.48
N SER A 26 12.02 -20.30 7.78
CA SER A 26 11.23 -21.41 8.30
C SER A 26 9.75 -21.28 7.90
N LYS A 27 9.12 -22.41 7.60
CA LYS A 27 7.68 -22.46 7.26
C LYS A 27 6.83 -22.26 8.51
N ILE A 28 5.77 -21.46 8.40
CA ILE A 28 4.93 -21.04 9.55
C ILE A 28 3.97 -22.13 10.01
N VAL A 29 3.54 -22.99 9.09
CA VAL A 29 2.49 -23.97 9.36
C VAL A 29 3.03 -25.37 9.15
N LYS A 30 3.06 -26.15 10.21
CA LYS A 30 2.96 -27.60 10.12
C LYS A 30 1.47 -27.91 10.15
N THR A 31 0.86 -28.22 9.01
CA THR A 31 -0.55 -28.58 8.97
C THR A 31 -0.68 -30.06 9.28
N ASP A 32 -1.44 -30.37 10.33
CA ASP A 32 -1.80 -31.76 10.68
C ASP A 32 -2.78 -32.38 9.65
N VAL A 33 -3.17 -31.65 8.62
CA VAL A 33 -4.21 -32.01 7.64
C VAL A 33 -3.62 -32.35 6.28
N GLY A 34 -2.37 -32.74 6.16
CA GLY A 34 -1.78 -33.22 4.90
C GLY A 34 -1.60 -32.16 3.80
N GLU A 35 -1.93 -30.91 4.04
CA GLU A 35 -1.67 -29.80 3.13
C GLU A 35 -0.24 -29.30 3.33
N GLU A 36 0.51 -29.20 2.23
CA GLU A 36 1.88 -28.67 2.27
C GLU A 36 1.88 -27.20 2.69
N SER A 37 2.81 -26.85 3.57
CA SER A 37 3.05 -25.46 3.96
C SER A 37 3.93 -24.77 2.91
N TYR A 38 3.41 -23.70 2.31
CA TYR A 38 4.10 -22.92 1.27
C TYR A 38 4.68 -21.63 1.83
N LEU A 39 4.09 -21.07 2.90
CA LEU A 39 4.43 -19.76 3.44
C LEU A 39 5.64 -19.79 4.35
N THR A 40 6.59 -18.87 4.13
CA THR A 40 7.69 -18.59 5.04
C THR A 40 7.41 -17.35 5.89
N TRP A 41 8.06 -17.27 7.08
CA TRP A 41 7.97 -16.06 7.93
C TRP A 41 8.40 -14.80 7.19
N ARG A 42 9.41 -14.91 6.34
CA ARG A 42 9.92 -13.80 5.55
C ARG A 42 8.87 -13.24 4.59
N GLU A 43 8.14 -14.11 3.90
CA GLU A 43 7.07 -13.72 2.97
C GLU A 43 5.91 -13.08 3.72
N THR A 44 5.51 -13.65 4.86
CA THR A 44 4.43 -13.11 5.69
C THR A 44 4.76 -11.73 6.22
N ILE A 45 5.96 -11.53 6.80
CA ILE A 45 6.36 -10.23 7.33
C ILE A 45 6.48 -9.20 6.20
N SER A 46 7.07 -9.56 5.06
CA SER A 46 7.20 -8.65 3.92
C SER A 46 5.83 -8.23 3.38
N TYR A 47 4.89 -9.16 3.27
CA TYR A 47 3.53 -8.88 2.85
C TYR A 47 2.78 -8.02 3.87
N ALA A 48 2.88 -8.33 5.16
CA ALA A 48 2.24 -7.57 6.24
C ALA A 48 2.75 -6.12 6.30
N VAL A 49 4.07 -5.91 6.17
CA VAL A 49 4.66 -4.56 6.11
C VAL A 49 4.15 -3.78 4.88
N GLY A 50 4.11 -4.41 3.71
CA GLY A 50 3.60 -3.79 2.49
C GLY A 50 2.13 -3.39 2.61
N ARG A 51 1.29 -4.27 3.14
CA ARG A 51 -0.13 -4.00 3.38
C ARG A 51 -0.36 -2.99 4.51
N GLY A 52 0.46 -3.03 5.56
CA GLY A 52 0.41 -2.04 6.65
C GLY A 52 0.73 -0.63 6.13
N ALA A 53 1.76 -0.47 5.32
CA ALA A 53 2.09 0.80 4.67
C ALA A 53 0.94 1.31 3.78
N GLN A 54 0.28 0.41 3.05
CA GLN A 54 -0.90 0.74 2.25
C GLN A 54 -2.07 1.19 3.15
N GLY A 55 -2.33 0.49 4.26
CA GLY A 55 -3.35 0.85 5.23
C GLY A 55 -3.13 2.23 5.84
N MET A 56 -1.90 2.62 6.13
CA MET A 56 -1.55 3.97 6.56
C MET A 56 -1.92 5.02 5.51
N ASN A 57 -1.61 4.77 4.23
CA ASN A 57 -1.97 5.67 3.14
C ASN A 57 -3.50 5.83 3.03
N THR A 58 -4.25 4.73 3.04
CA THR A 58 -5.72 4.74 3.02
C THR A 58 -6.29 5.51 4.21
N SER A 59 -5.74 5.29 5.41
CA SER A 59 -6.16 6.01 6.61
C SER A 59 -5.90 7.51 6.49
N MET A 60 -4.78 7.93 5.91
CA MET A 60 -4.50 9.35 5.67
C MET A 60 -5.46 9.96 4.65
N THR A 61 -5.75 9.27 3.56
CA THR A 61 -6.60 9.76 2.47
C THR A 61 -8.08 9.79 2.86
N SER A 62 -8.55 8.77 3.57
CA SER A 62 -9.95 8.67 4.06
C SER A 62 -10.19 9.43 5.34
N SER A 63 -9.14 9.96 5.97
CA SER A 63 -9.21 10.49 7.33
C SER A 63 -9.82 11.89 7.42
N LYS A 64 -10.15 12.26 8.64
CA LYS A 64 -10.58 13.60 9.03
C LYS A 64 -9.57 14.69 8.62
N TYR A 65 -8.29 14.34 8.46
CA TYR A 65 -7.23 15.29 8.08
C TYR A 65 -7.41 15.82 6.66
N VAL A 66 -7.70 14.96 5.68
CA VAL A 66 -7.95 15.41 4.30
C VAL A 66 -9.21 16.26 4.24
N ASN A 67 -10.28 15.86 4.94
CA ASN A 67 -11.50 16.66 5.02
C ASN A 67 -11.23 18.02 5.65
N TYR A 68 -10.49 18.05 6.77
CA TYR A 68 -10.10 19.30 7.41
C TYR A 68 -9.29 20.19 6.47
N PHE A 69 -8.30 19.65 5.77
CA PHE A 69 -7.47 20.39 4.83
C PHE A 69 -8.30 20.94 3.65
N LEU A 70 -9.18 20.13 3.09
CA LEU A 70 -10.06 20.58 2.00
C LEU A 70 -10.98 21.72 2.44
N THR A 71 -11.67 21.55 3.56
CA THR A 71 -12.72 22.49 3.98
C THR A 71 -12.14 23.77 4.58
N ASN A 72 -11.05 23.68 5.35
CA ASN A 72 -10.50 24.82 6.08
C ASN A 72 -9.34 25.52 5.36
N VAL A 73 -8.69 24.87 4.42
CA VAL A 73 -7.56 25.43 3.68
C VAL A 73 -7.94 25.71 2.23
N LEU A 74 -8.21 24.69 1.44
CA LEU A 74 -8.41 24.84 -0.01
C LEU A 74 -9.75 25.48 -0.36
N PHE A 75 -10.83 25.13 0.31
CA PHE A 75 -12.20 25.57 0.01
C PHE A 75 -12.71 26.65 0.96
N LYS A 76 -11.85 27.23 1.79
CA LYS A 76 -12.21 28.28 2.76
C LYS A 76 -12.97 29.47 2.13
N LYS A 77 -12.70 29.80 0.88
CA LYS A 77 -13.34 30.93 0.15
C LYS A 77 -14.67 30.55 -0.50
N LEU A 78 -15.09 29.28 -0.46
CA LEU A 78 -16.35 28.82 -1.03
C LEU A 78 -17.52 29.02 -0.05
N LYS A 79 -18.73 29.17 -0.59
CA LYS A 79 -19.95 29.30 0.23
C LYS A 79 -20.27 28.01 0.98
N ASP A 80 -20.01 26.85 0.36
CA ASP A 80 -20.22 25.52 0.95
C ASP A 80 -19.00 24.65 0.70
N PRO A 81 -17.98 24.73 1.58
CA PRO A 81 -16.76 23.92 1.47
C PRO A 81 -17.02 22.41 1.60
N MET A 82 -17.93 22.05 2.51
CA MET A 82 -18.22 20.65 2.83
C MET A 82 -18.99 19.97 1.69
N GLY A 83 -20.01 20.63 1.17
CA GLY A 83 -20.77 20.14 0.01
C GLY A 83 -19.92 19.98 -1.22
N THR A 84 -19.02 20.92 -1.48
CA THR A 84 -18.07 20.82 -2.59
C THR A 84 -17.12 19.61 -2.41
N ALA A 85 -16.54 19.45 -1.24
CA ALA A 85 -15.66 18.31 -0.95
C ALA A 85 -16.40 16.96 -1.09
N SER A 86 -17.65 16.88 -0.63
CA SER A 86 -18.49 15.69 -0.73
C SER A 86 -18.86 15.37 -2.19
N THR A 87 -19.15 16.38 -2.99
CA THR A 87 -19.45 16.21 -4.43
C THR A 87 -18.24 15.70 -5.20
N ILE A 88 -17.05 16.23 -4.94
CA ILE A 88 -15.81 15.75 -5.55
C ILE A 88 -15.58 14.28 -5.18
N ARG A 89 -15.76 13.92 -3.92
CA ARG A 89 -15.60 12.51 -3.46
C ARG A 89 -16.62 11.58 -4.08
N LEU A 90 -17.87 12.02 -4.24
CA LEU A 90 -18.89 11.23 -4.93
C LEU A 90 -18.50 10.96 -6.38
N PHE A 91 -18.03 12.00 -7.09
CA PHE A 91 -17.55 11.88 -8.46
C PHE A 91 -16.37 10.90 -8.56
N CYS A 92 -15.37 11.04 -7.67
CA CYS A 92 -14.22 10.14 -7.62
C CYS A 92 -14.63 8.70 -7.29
N GLY A 93 -15.57 8.48 -6.38
CA GLY A 93 -16.08 7.12 -6.08
C GLY A 93 -16.79 6.45 -7.26
N ILE A 94 -17.50 7.22 -8.11
CA ILE A 94 -18.08 6.71 -9.36
C ILE A 94 -16.96 6.35 -10.35
N PHE A 95 -15.94 7.20 -10.43
CA PHE A 95 -14.78 6.97 -11.28
C PHE A 95 -14.01 5.71 -10.85
N ASP A 96 -13.79 5.53 -9.56
CA ASP A 96 -13.12 4.37 -8.95
C ASP A 96 -13.81 3.06 -9.30
N ALA A 97 -15.15 3.02 -9.21
CA ALA A 97 -15.94 1.85 -9.60
C ALA A 97 -15.75 1.43 -11.07
N ILE A 98 -15.38 2.35 -11.95
CA ILE A 98 -15.06 2.07 -13.35
C ILE A 98 -13.58 1.74 -13.52
N ASN A 99 -12.72 2.43 -12.78
CA ASN A 99 -11.27 2.28 -12.85
C ASN A 99 -10.79 0.90 -12.36
N ASP A 100 -11.38 0.36 -11.30
CA ASP A 100 -10.98 -0.92 -10.71
C ASP A 100 -11.04 -2.09 -11.69
N PRO A 101 -12.14 -2.35 -12.43
CA PRO A 101 -12.19 -3.40 -13.44
C PRO A 101 -11.20 -3.18 -14.58
N ILE A 102 -11.00 -1.94 -15.01
CA ILE A 102 -10.06 -1.59 -16.08
C ILE A 102 -8.63 -1.91 -15.63
N MET A 103 -8.26 -1.49 -14.43
CA MET A 103 -6.94 -1.75 -13.88
C MET A 103 -6.70 -3.25 -13.67
N GLY A 104 -7.71 -4.00 -13.21
CA GLY A 104 -7.63 -5.47 -13.13
C GLY A 104 -7.26 -6.10 -14.46
N VAL A 105 -7.93 -5.71 -15.56
CA VAL A 105 -7.63 -6.20 -16.92
C VAL A 105 -6.22 -5.78 -17.37
N ILE A 106 -5.77 -4.56 -17.04
CA ILE A 106 -4.42 -4.08 -17.38
C ILE A 106 -3.36 -4.93 -16.67
N VAL A 107 -3.52 -5.17 -15.37
CA VAL A 107 -2.62 -6.01 -14.57
C VAL A 107 -2.57 -7.44 -15.11
N ASP A 108 -3.72 -8.05 -15.41
CA ASP A 108 -3.80 -9.41 -15.93
C ASP A 108 -3.13 -9.57 -17.31
N LYS A 109 -3.21 -8.54 -18.15
CA LYS A 109 -2.56 -8.52 -19.48
C LYS A 109 -1.07 -8.17 -19.42
N THR A 110 -0.60 -7.65 -18.31
CA THR A 110 0.81 -7.24 -18.17
C THR A 110 1.72 -8.47 -18.15
N ARG A 111 2.70 -8.50 -19.07
CA ARG A 111 3.68 -9.57 -19.23
C ARG A 111 5.08 -8.97 -19.11
N THR A 112 5.67 -8.98 -17.91
CA THR A 112 7.04 -8.52 -17.70
C THR A 112 7.97 -9.65 -17.29
N LYS A 113 9.29 -9.44 -17.44
CA LYS A 113 10.31 -10.40 -16.99
C LYS A 113 10.25 -10.67 -15.47
N GLU A 114 9.74 -9.73 -14.71
CA GLU A 114 9.60 -9.83 -13.25
C GLU A 114 8.24 -10.44 -12.82
N GLY A 115 7.35 -10.74 -13.78
CA GLY A 115 5.98 -11.21 -13.55
C GLY A 115 4.95 -10.11 -13.74
N GLN A 116 3.66 -10.43 -13.48
CA GLN A 116 2.54 -9.51 -13.72
C GLN A 116 2.41 -8.42 -12.65
N MET A 117 2.62 -8.77 -11.38
CA MET A 117 2.29 -7.92 -10.22
C MET A 117 3.46 -7.10 -9.71
N ARG A 118 4.69 -7.63 -9.79
CA ARG A 118 5.90 -7.01 -9.21
C ARG A 118 6.19 -5.59 -9.69
N PRO A 119 6.05 -5.25 -10.99
CA PRO A 119 6.35 -3.89 -11.45
C PRO A 119 5.41 -2.86 -10.80
N TYR A 120 4.14 -3.19 -10.63
CA TYR A 120 3.17 -2.31 -9.98
C TYR A 120 3.50 -2.12 -8.50
N ILE A 121 3.74 -3.20 -7.77
CA ILE A 121 4.10 -3.14 -6.35
C ILE A 121 5.38 -2.34 -6.11
N LYS A 122 6.32 -2.36 -7.05
CA LYS A 122 7.59 -1.65 -6.96
C LYS A 122 7.46 -0.15 -7.23
N TRP A 123 6.69 0.23 -8.26
CA TRP A 123 6.64 1.61 -8.74
C TRP A 123 5.42 2.40 -8.25
N ALA A 124 4.26 1.77 -8.09
CA ALA A 124 3.05 2.47 -7.69
C ALA A 124 3.17 3.19 -6.33
N PRO A 125 3.83 2.65 -5.28
CA PRO A 125 4.01 3.36 -4.01
C PRO A 125 4.80 4.67 -4.15
N LEU A 126 5.78 4.71 -5.08
CA LEU A 126 6.55 5.92 -5.34
C LEU A 126 5.67 7.02 -5.94
N PHE A 127 4.89 6.67 -6.98
CA PHE A 127 3.95 7.61 -7.59
C PHE A 127 2.86 8.05 -6.61
N LEU A 128 2.34 7.13 -5.82
CA LEU A 128 1.35 7.42 -4.79
C LEU A 128 1.88 8.44 -3.77
N SER A 129 3.14 8.28 -3.33
CA SER A 129 3.78 9.22 -2.41
C SER A 129 3.94 10.61 -3.03
N ILE A 130 4.31 10.69 -4.30
CA ILE A 130 4.43 11.97 -5.02
C ILE A 130 3.07 12.66 -5.11
N VAL A 131 2.01 11.94 -5.49
CA VAL A 131 0.65 12.50 -5.59
C VAL A 131 0.16 12.97 -4.22
N MET A 132 0.44 12.22 -3.15
CA MET A 132 0.10 12.61 -1.78
C MET A 132 0.83 13.89 -1.35
N ILE A 133 2.10 14.04 -1.66
CA ILE A 133 2.85 15.28 -1.38
C ILE A 133 2.22 16.44 -2.15
N MET A 134 1.95 16.27 -3.44
CA MET A 134 1.31 17.30 -4.26
C MET A 134 -0.05 17.71 -3.69
N PHE A 135 -0.82 16.76 -3.15
CA PHE A 135 -2.13 17.02 -2.58
C PHE A 135 -2.09 18.08 -1.45
N PHE A 136 -1.04 18.05 -0.61
CA PHE A 136 -0.89 18.98 0.51
C PHE A 136 -0.14 20.28 0.17
N ILE A 137 0.38 20.44 -1.05
CA ILE A 137 1.03 21.68 -1.52
C ILE A 137 0.01 22.74 -1.98
N GLY A 138 -1.26 22.38 -2.13
CA GLY A 138 -2.31 23.28 -2.59
C GLY A 138 -2.39 24.57 -1.76
N SER A 139 -2.57 25.72 -2.45
CA SER A 139 -2.57 27.05 -1.85
C SER A 139 -3.97 27.56 -1.54
N ALA A 140 -4.18 28.08 -0.33
CA ALA A 140 -5.41 28.76 0.09
C ALA A 140 -5.65 30.08 -0.66
N ASP A 141 -4.61 30.66 -1.27
CA ASP A 141 -4.70 31.96 -1.95
C ASP A 141 -5.15 31.86 -3.40
N ALA A 142 -5.12 30.63 -3.96
CA ALA A 142 -5.58 30.37 -5.31
C ALA A 142 -7.09 30.67 -5.50
N PRO A 143 -7.53 30.95 -6.73
CA PRO A 143 -8.95 31.11 -7.05
C PRO A 143 -9.74 29.84 -6.68
N PRO A 144 -10.97 29.95 -6.17
CA PRO A 144 -11.77 28.80 -5.75
C PRO A 144 -11.96 27.75 -6.85
N THR A 145 -12.18 28.19 -8.08
CA THR A 145 -12.34 27.31 -9.25
C THR A 145 -11.06 26.49 -9.52
N LEU A 146 -9.90 27.12 -9.39
CA LEU A 146 -8.62 26.44 -9.58
C LEU A 146 -8.41 25.37 -8.50
N ASN A 147 -8.76 25.66 -7.24
CA ASN A 147 -8.66 24.70 -6.14
C ASN A 147 -9.60 23.49 -6.35
N ILE A 148 -10.80 23.70 -6.88
CA ILE A 148 -11.73 22.60 -7.21
C ILE A 148 -11.12 21.70 -8.29
N ILE A 149 -10.63 22.28 -9.39
CA ILE A 149 -10.02 21.52 -10.49
C ILE A 149 -8.78 20.78 -10.00
N TYR A 150 -7.90 21.47 -9.29
CA TYR A 150 -6.68 20.90 -8.72
C TYR A 150 -6.98 19.70 -7.83
N THR A 151 -7.90 19.86 -6.89
CA THR A 151 -8.30 18.81 -5.96
C THR A 151 -8.93 17.63 -6.70
N THR A 152 -9.80 17.87 -7.67
CA THR A 152 -10.46 16.80 -8.44
C THR A 152 -9.43 15.99 -9.24
N VAL A 153 -8.51 16.68 -9.93
CA VAL A 153 -7.44 16.00 -10.70
C VAL A 153 -6.55 15.16 -9.79
N LEU A 154 -6.17 15.71 -8.64
CA LEU A 154 -5.32 14.97 -7.70
C LEU A 154 -6.03 13.78 -7.06
N PHE A 155 -7.33 13.87 -6.75
CA PHE A 155 -8.10 12.71 -6.29
C PHE A 155 -8.17 11.61 -7.34
N VAL A 156 -8.45 11.96 -8.60
CA VAL A 156 -8.46 10.98 -9.70
C VAL A 156 -7.10 10.32 -9.88
N LEU A 157 -6.00 11.10 -9.83
CA LEU A 157 -4.65 10.55 -9.91
C LEU A 157 -4.33 9.65 -8.71
N LEU A 158 -4.78 10.02 -7.53
CA LEU A 158 -4.61 9.25 -6.32
C LEU A 158 -5.35 7.92 -6.40
N ASP A 159 -6.61 7.93 -6.86
CA ASP A 159 -7.42 6.71 -7.06
C ASP A 159 -6.75 5.77 -8.06
N VAL A 160 -6.38 6.26 -9.25
CA VAL A 160 -5.70 5.45 -10.28
C VAL A 160 -4.40 4.84 -9.74
N THR A 161 -3.59 5.63 -9.05
CA THR A 161 -2.30 5.16 -8.52
C THR A 161 -2.50 4.19 -7.36
N TYR A 162 -3.49 4.44 -6.51
CA TYR A 162 -3.85 3.56 -5.40
C TYR A 162 -4.34 2.20 -5.91
N THR A 163 -5.27 2.19 -6.87
CA THR A 163 -5.81 0.97 -7.50
C THR A 163 -4.71 0.17 -8.21
N ALA A 164 -3.77 0.87 -8.88
CA ALA A 164 -2.60 0.23 -9.49
C ALA A 164 -1.67 -0.46 -8.47
N PHE A 165 -1.74 -0.09 -7.21
CA PHE A 165 -1.04 -0.76 -6.11
C PHE A 165 -1.90 -1.81 -5.41
N ASP A 166 -3.16 -1.50 -5.11
CA ASP A 166 -4.06 -2.35 -4.32
C ASP A 166 -4.40 -3.68 -5.00
N ILE A 167 -4.78 -3.64 -6.29
CA ILE A 167 -5.15 -4.84 -7.04
C ILE A 167 -4.01 -5.85 -7.12
N PRO A 168 -2.77 -5.49 -7.57
CA PRO A 168 -1.66 -6.43 -7.57
C PRO A 168 -1.25 -6.92 -6.20
N MET A 169 -1.35 -6.07 -5.18
CA MET A 169 -1.01 -6.44 -3.81
C MET A 169 -2.03 -7.44 -3.23
N GLY A 170 -3.33 -7.28 -3.54
CA GLY A 170 -4.37 -8.26 -3.21
C GLY A 170 -4.17 -9.58 -3.93
N ALA A 171 -3.93 -9.54 -5.24
CA ALA A 171 -3.71 -10.72 -6.07
C ALA A 171 -2.43 -11.49 -5.70
N LEU A 172 -1.41 -10.80 -5.18
CA LEU A 172 -0.16 -11.41 -4.73
C LEU A 172 -0.39 -12.46 -3.63
N ALA A 173 -1.32 -12.22 -2.70
CA ALA A 173 -1.65 -13.19 -1.64
C ALA A 173 -2.13 -14.53 -2.21
N PHE A 174 -2.86 -14.51 -3.32
CA PHE A 174 -3.33 -15.71 -4.01
C PHE A 174 -2.23 -16.41 -4.79
N SER A 175 -1.19 -15.68 -5.21
CA SER A 175 -0.02 -16.23 -5.91
C SER A 175 1.00 -16.86 -4.97
N ILE A 176 1.12 -16.37 -3.74
CA ILE A 176 2.12 -16.82 -2.76
C ILE A 176 1.74 -18.19 -2.22
N THR A 177 0.45 -18.44 -1.92
CA THR A 177 0.00 -19.72 -1.38
C THR A 177 -1.34 -20.16 -1.97
N PRO A 178 -1.45 -21.40 -2.46
CA PRO A 178 -2.72 -22.01 -2.85
C PRO A 178 -3.56 -22.42 -1.63
N ASN A 179 -2.94 -22.57 -0.44
CA ASN A 179 -3.59 -23.03 0.77
C ASN A 179 -4.48 -21.94 1.39
N GLY A 180 -5.79 -22.20 1.50
CA GLY A 180 -6.78 -21.28 2.03
C GLY A 180 -6.54 -20.89 3.50
N ILE A 181 -6.06 -21.84 4.32
CA ILE A 181 -5.78 -21.60 5.75
C ILE A 181 -4.58 -20.65 5.91
N GLU A 182 -3.52 -20.86 5.13
CA GLU A 182 -2.35 -19.98 5.14
C GLU A 182 -2.71 -18.58 4.65
N ARG A 183 -3.58 -18.48 3.64
CA ARG A 183 -4.08 -17.20 3.13
C ARG A 183 -4.88 -16.45 4.19
N THR A 184 -5.73 -17.13 4.94
CA THR A 184 -6.47 -16.53 6.04
C THR A 184 -5.52 -16.02 7.13
N LYS A 185 -4.46 -16.75 7.46
CA LYS A 185 -3.44 -16.31 8.40
C LYS A 185 -2.66 -15.10 7.87
N LEU A 186 -2.37 -15.07 6.57
CA LEU A 186 -1.70 -13.96 5.92
C LEU A 186 -2.55 -12.67 6.00
N PHE A 187 -3.85 -12.76 5.73
CA PHE A 187 -4.77 -11.63 5.90
C PHE A 187 -4.98 -11.27 7.38
N GLY A 188 -5.01 -12.25 8.27
CA GLY A 188 -5.07 -12.00 9.71
C GLY A 188 -3.87 -11.21 10.23
N ALA A 189 -2.67 -11.54 9.79
CA ALA A 189 -1.45 -10.81 10.16
C ALA A 189 -1.50 -9.32 9.76
N VAL A 190 -2.23 -9.00 8.68
CA VAL A 190 -2.45 -7.61 8.22
C VAL A 190 -3.51 -6.88 9.04
N SER A 191 -4.54 -7.59 9.49
CA SER A 191 -5.66 -6.97 10.24
C SER A 191 -5.27 -6.50 11.64
N TYR A 192 -4.14 -6.98 12.16
CA TYR A 192 -3.58 -6.58 13.46
C TYR A 192 -2.54 -5.45 13.37
N THR A 193 -2.24 -4.95 12.17
CA THR A 193 -1.33 -3.82 11.93
C THR A 193 -2.12 -2.56 11.65
#